data_7a38ed03701ca48878f5be034844f691
#
_entry.id   7a38ed03701ca48878f5be034844f691
#
_cell.length_a   1.000
_cell.length_b   1.000
_cell.length_c   1.000
_cell.angle_alpha   90.00
_cell.angle_beta   90.00
_cell.angle_gamma   90.00
#
_symmetry.space_group_name_H-M   'P 1'
#
loop_
_entity.id
_entity.type
_entity.pdbx_description
1 polymer ?
#
loop_
_entity_poly.entity_id
_entity_poly.type
_entity_poly.pdbx_seq_one_letter_code
_entity_poly.pdbx_strand_id
1 'polypeptide(L)'
;LHVRSRRQRQMCIRDRDKVTGRTKYAADLVFDGILYTKSVHADLPHGKLLAVHTAAALAAEGVAGVYTARDIPGRNVGDNEKPIMVYDTIRSRGDCIAVVAAVSQEAADRAARLVTYDAQPMPAVFDPEEALLPDAPKLYDDGNLILEHRVRKGRAAKGFDEADIIVEREFRTQRVIPGAIEPESVVVSPQDGELRVYCPCKAPFNIRRIVAAACGLPMSAVRVTQPGMGGSFGGKDDDAGAMAARAAIAALHTGRPCRMTWRSSETLLEGVKRHPFHIYYKAGAKRDGTLTAIEVRGFVDGGAYLSKSKTTTWRSGIEATGPYRVEHVDVCMKAAYTCLLYTSDAADD
;
A
#
# COMPACT_ATOMS: atom_id res chain seq x y z
N LEU A 1 23.36 -25.84 29.10
CA LEU A 1 23.19 -24.57 29.80
C LEU A 1 24.05 -23.43 29.23
N HIS A 2 25.33 -23.69 28.88
CA HIS A 2 26.22 -22.65 28.34
C HIS A 2 25.85 -22.17 26.93
N VAL A 3 25.27 -23.00 26.09
CA VAL A 3 24.86 -22.62 24.71
C VAL A 3 23.63 -21.68 24.71
N ARG A 4 22.70 -21.87 25.62
CA ARG A 4 21.55 -20.97 25.80
C ARG A 4 21.99 -19.58 26.29
N SER A 5 22.96 -19.50 27.22
CA SER A 5 23.43 -18.22 27.73
C SER A 5 24.20 -17.39 26.71
N ARG A 6 24.94 -18.00 25.77
CA ARG A 6 25.61 -17.28 24.68
C ARG A 6 24.62 -16.73 23.64
N ARG A 7 23.60 -17.52 23.26
CA ARG A 7 22.53 -17.02 22.34
C ARG A 7 21.71 -15.90 22.99
N GLN A 8 21.40 -16.01 24.26
CA GLN A 8 20.67 -15.00 25.02
C GLN A 8 21.50 -13.71 25.17
N ARG A 9 22.82 -13.81 25.42
CA ARG A 9 23.73 -12.66 25.43
C ARG A 9 23.85 -11.98 24.06
N GLN A 10 23.87 -12.75 22.96
CA GLN A 10 23.89 -12.17 21.62
C GLN A 10 22.58 -11.46 21.26
N MET A 11 21.41 -11.98 21.68
CA MET A 11 20.14 -11.26 21.56
C MET A 11 20.17 -9.96 22.38
N CYS A 12 20.58 -10.01 23.64
CA CYS A 12 20.70 -8.82 24.48
C CYS A 12 21.64 -7.75 23.91
N ILE A 13 22.73 -8.16 23.26
CA ILE A 13 23.67 -7.22 22.60
C ILE A 13 23.00 -6.56 21.38
N ARG A 14 22.27 -7.33 20.56
CA ARG A 14 21.55 -6.79 19.38
C ARG A 14 20.41 -5.83 19.77
N ASP A 15 19.75 -6.09 20.88
CA ASP A 15 18.62 -5.29 21.33
C ASP A 15 19.06 -4.12 22.23
N ARG A 16 20.31 -4.09 22.67
CA ARG A 16 20.85 -3.06 23.56
C ARG A 16 20.62 -1.65 23.02
N ASP A 17 20.88 -1.43 21.74
CA ASP A 17 20.76 -0.12 21.11
C ASP A 17 19.30 0.33 21.06
N LYS A 18 18.35 -0.60 20.89
CA LYS A 18 16.91 -0.31 20.94
C LYS A 18 16.47 0.12 22.34
N VAL A 19 16.81 -0.68 23.37
CA VAL A 19 16.38 -0.39 24.74
C VAL A 19 17.11 0.79 25.37
N THR A 20 18.26 1.20 24.81
CA THR A 20 19.02 2.38 25.25
C THR A 20 18.77 3.62 24.39
N GLY A 21 17.88 3.55 23.41
CA GLY A 21 17.55 4.66 22.51
C GLY A 21 18.67 5.04 21.52
N ARG A 22 19.64 4.15 21.29
CA ARG A 22 20.76 4.39 20.36
C ARG A 22 20.48 3.96 18.93
N THR A 23 19.45 3.13 18.72
CA THR A 23 19.06 2.69 17.38
C THR A 23 18.67 3.89 16.53
N LYS A 24 19.27 3.97 15.34
CA LYS A 24 18.91 4.99 14.35
C LYS A 24 17.89 4.41 13.39
N TYR A 25 16.79 5.12 13.23
CA TYR A 25 15.74 4.86 12.26
C TYR A 25 15.97 5.72 11.01
N ALA A 26 15.23 5.46 9.93
CA ALA A 26 15.39 6.22 8.69
C ALA A 26 15.19 7.73 8.90
N ALA A 27 14.23 8.11 9.74
CA ALA A 27 13.95 9.51 10.07
C ALA A 27 15.06 10.18 10.91
N ASP A 28 15.95 9.42 11.57
CA ASP A 28 17.03 9.94 12.41
C ASP A 28 18.34 10.15 11.65
N LEU A 29 18.42 9.65 10.40
CA LEU A 29 19.64 9.75 9.61
C LEU A 29 19.86 11.20 9.15
N VAL A 30 21.04 11.73 9.42
CA VAL A 30 21.42 13.10 9.04
C VAL A 30 22.47 13.05 7.94
N PHE A 31 22.29 13.87 6.92
CA PHE A 31 23.22 14.07 5.82
C PHE A 31 23.38 15.56 5.56
N ASP A 32 24.60 15.98 5.23
CA ASP A 32 24.85 17.37 4.89
C ASP A 32 24.06 17.78 3.66
N GLY A 33 23.40 18.94 3.76
CA GLY A 33 22.60 19.48 2.68
C GLY A 33 21.33 18.70 2.34
N ILE A 34 20.82 17.84 3.25
CA ILE A 34 19.60 17.05 3.03
C ILE A 34 18.42 17.94 2.68
N LEU A 35 17.63 17.49 1.69
CA LEU A 35 16.35 18.06 1.33
C LEU A 35 15.21 17.23 1.91
N TYR A 36 14.13 17.89 2.22
CA TYR A 36 12.89 17.27 2.69
C TYR A 36 11.91 17.21 1.53
N THR A 37 11.34 16.04 1.30
CA THR A 37 10.40 15.84 0.21
C THR A 37 8.99 15.63 0.74
N LYS A 38 8.01 16.18 0.00
CA LYS A 38 6.60 16.10 0.31
C LYS A 38 5.82 15.66 -0.91
N SER A 39 4.99 14.62 -0.77
CA SER A 39 4.04 14.21 -1.79
C SER A 39 2.87 15.19 -1.84
N VAL A 40 2.41 15.51 -3.05
CA VAL A 40 1.16 16.21 -3.31
C VAL A 40 0.17 15.19 -3.83
N HIS A 41 -0.98 15.09 -3.16
CA HIS A 41 -1.98 14.07 -3.46
C HIS A 41 -3.19 14.68 -4.16
N ALA A 42 -3.84 13.87 -5.00
CA ALA A 42 -5.15 14.20 -5.53
C ALA A 42 -6.21 14.14 -4.42
N ASP A 43 -7.16 15.05 -4.46
CA ASP A 43 -8.35 15.08 -3.60
C ASP A 43 -9.61 14.50 -4.29
N LEU A 44 -9.47 14.17 -5.57
CA LEU A 44 -10.52 13.57 -6.41
C LEU A 44 -10.45 12.04 -6.35
N PRO A 45 -11.55 11.34 -6.14
CA PRO A 45 -11.55 9.88 -6.06
C PRO A 45 -11.35 9.18 -7.40
N HIS A 46 -11.82 9.78 -8.51
CA HIS A 46 -11.65 9.26 -9.86
C HIS A 46 -11.74 10.38 -10.89
N GLY A 47 -10.81 10.44 -11.82
CA GLY A 47 -10.82 11.45 -12.86
C GLY A 47 -9.63 11.39 -13.79
N LYS A 48 -9.74 12.11 -14.91
CA LYS A 48 -8.64 12.31 -15.84
C LYS A 48 -7.83 13.53 -15.42
N LEU A 49 -6.55 13.34 -15.14
CA LEU A 49 -5.60 14.41 -14.83
C LEU A 49 -5.23 15.12 -16.16
N LEU A 50 -5.52 16.41 -16.25
CA LEU A 50 -5.29 17.20 -17.45
C LEU A 50 -3.98 17.99 -17.38
N ALA A 51 -3.71 18.61 -16.22
CA ALA A 51 -2.49 19.40 -16.00
C ALA A 51 -2.11 19.42 -14.52
N VAL A 52 -0.83 19.59 -14.22
CA VAL A 52 -0.30 19.87 -12.89
C VAL A 52 0.47 21.20 -12.94
N HIS A 53 0.09 22.17 -12.12
CA HIS A 53 0.67 23.49 -12.08
C HIS A 53 1.66 23.60 -10.92
N THR A 54 2.95 23.65 -11.26
CA THR A 54 4.06 23.61 -10.28
C THR A 54 4.79 24.96 -10.14
N ALA A 55 4.52 25.93 -11.00
CA ALA A 55 5.29 27.18 -11.08
C ALA A 55 5.31 27.97 -9.76
N ALA A 56 4.16 28.12 -9.09
CA ALA A 56 4.06 28.83 -7.82
C ALA A 56 4.83 28.11 -6.70
N ALA A 57 4.78 26.79 -6.67
CA ALA A 57 5.51 25.98 -5.70
C ALA A 57 7.03 26.04 -5.96
N LEU A 58 7.44 26.02 -7.22
CA LEU A 58 8.87 26.09 -7.61
C LEU A 58 9.48 27.45 -7.26
N ALA A 59 8.69 28.54 -7.36
CA ALA A 59 9.12 29.90 -7.00
C ALA A 59 9.14 30.17 -5.49
N ALA A 60 8.61 29.26 -4.65
CA ALA A 60 8.52 29.47 -3.21
C ALA A 60 9.91 29.35 -2.55
N GLU A 61 10.11 30.16 -1.52
CA GLU A 61 11.38 30.21 -0.78
C GLU A 61 11.76 28.84 -0.18
N GLY A 62 13.00 28.43 -0.39
CA GLY A 62 13.57 27.19 0.14
C GLY A 62 13.23 25.95 -0.69
N VAL A 63 12.53 26.08 -1.81
CA VAL A 63 12.23 24.98 -2.73
C VAL A 63 13.43 24.73 -3.65
N ALA A 64 13.86 23.47 -3.72
CA ALA A 64 14.93 23.00 -4.60
C ALA A 64 14.41 22.38 -5.89
N GLY A 65 13.17 21.91 -5.89
CA GLY A 65 12.53 21.33 -7.08
C GLY A 65 11.11 20.84 -6.81
N VAL A 66 10.33 20.75 -7.88
CA VAL A 66 8.99 20.16 -7.90
C VAL A 66 8.92 19.20 -9.07
N TYR A 67 8.57 17.95 -8.82
CA TYR A 67 8.62 16.86 -9.79
C TYR A 67 7.24 16.25 -9.96
N THR A 68 6.91 15.91 -11.20
CA THR A 68 5.67 15.24 -11.62
C THR A 68 5.99 13.91 -12.28
N ALA A 69 5.00 13.19 -12.73
CA ALA A 69 5.20 11.96 -13.50
C ALA A 69 6.05 12.15 -14.78
N ARG A 70 6.10 13.37 -15.31
CA ARG A 70 6.90 13.73 -16.50
C ARG A 70 8.40 13.81 -16.23
N ASP A 71 8.78 13.96 -14.96
CA ASP A 71 10.17 14.08 -14.51
C ASP A 71 10.77 12.74 -14.13
N ILE A 72 10.03 11.65 -14.27
CA ILE A 72 10.49 10.28 -14.02
C ILE A 72 11.29 9.79 -15.21
N PRO A 73 12.61 9.57 -15.09
CA PRO A 73 13.44 9.24 -16.25
C PRO A 73 13.26 7.80 -16.74
N GLY A 74 12.68 6.93 -15.94
CA GLY A 74 12.48 5.52 -16.23
C GLY A 74 11.02 5.10 -16.18
N ARG A 75 10.72 4.00 -15.51
CA ARG A 75 9.36 3.45 -15.41
C ARG A 75 8.59 4.09 -14.27
N ASN A 76 7.45 4.68 -14.58
CA ASN A 76 6.54 5.25 -13.60
C ASN A 76 5.60 4.19 -12.99
N VAL A 77 6.16 3.10 -12.51
CA VAL A 77 5.37 2.02 -11.89
C VAL A 77 6.11 1.49 -10.68
N GLY A 78 5.44 1.52 -9.55
CA GLY A 78 5.87 0.90 -8.30
C GLY A 78 5.58 -0.60 -8.27
N ASP A 79 5.33 -1.13 -7.10
CA ASP A 79 4.80 -2.48 -6.96
C ASP A 79 3.32 -2.52 -7.35
N ASN A 80 2.93 -3.68 -7.91
CA ASN A 80 1.53 -4.00 -8.15
C ASN A 80 0.78 -2.95 -8.99
N GLU A 81 1.43 -2.43 -10.02
CA GLU A 81 0.84 -1.53 -11.02
C GLU A 81 0.47 -0.13 -10.49
N LYS A 82 0.71 0.17 -9.21
CA LYS A 82 0.51 1.52 -8.67
C LYS A 82 1.53 2.48 -9.29
N PRO A 83 1.13 3.61 -9.91
CA PRO A 83 2.07 4.59 -10.41
C PRO A 83 2.84 5.24 -9.26
N ILE A 84 4.11 5.58 -9.48
CA ILE A 84 4.91 6.34 -8.53
C ILE A 84 4.31 7.76 -8.38
N MET A 85 3.97 8.37 -9.50
CA MET A 85 3.16 9.59 -9.61
C MET A 85 2.17 9.44 -10.76
N VAL A 86 0.95 9.96 -10.59
CA VAL A 86 -0.09 9.88 -11.63
C VAL A 86 0.30 10.67 -12.85
N TYR A 87 0.14 10.05 -14.03
CA TYR A 87 0.40 10.68 -15.31
C TYR A 87 -0.87 11.22 -15.99
N ASP A 88 -1.95 10.43 -16.00
CA ASP A 88 -3.18 10.72 -16.75
C ASP A 88 -4.48 10.41 -16.01
N THR A 89 -4.52 9.38 -15.18
CA THR A 89 -5.77 8.93 -14.54
C THR A 89 -5.62 8.81 -13.04
N ILE A 90 -6.34 9.63 -12.31
CA ILE A 90 -6.54 9.54 -10.86
C ILE A 90 -7.56 8.42 -10.62
N ARG A 91 -7.20 7.42 -9.83
CA ARG A 91 -8.08 6.30 -9.47
C ARG A 91 -8.43 6.26 -7.99
N SER A 92 -7.77 7.12 -7.22
CA SER A 92 -7.98 7.17 -5.78
C SER A 92 -7.64 8.54 -5.23
N ARG A 93 -8.42 8.97 -4.25
CA ARG A 93 -8.05 10.08 -3.39
C ARG A 93 -6.77 9.70 -2.64
N GLY A 94 -5.70 10.45 -2.80
CA GLY A 94 -4.38 10.09 -2.26
C GLY A 94 -3.40 9.59 -3.31
N ASP A 95 -3.78 9.50 -4.58
CA ASP A 95 -2.82 9.32 -5.66
C ASP A 95 -1.85 10.48 -5.70
N CYS A 96 -0.55 10.19 -5.73
CA CYS A 96 0.49 11.22 -5.78
C CYS A 96 0.57 11.83 -7.19
N ILE A 97 0.41 13.15 -7.29
CA ILE A 97 0.47 13.91 -8.56
C ILE A 97 1.77 14.68 -8.73
N ALA A 98 2.44 15.03 -7.60
CA ALA A 98 3.72 15.70 -7.63
C ALA A 98 4.51 15.44 -6.34
N VAL A 99 5.81 15.73 -6.38
CA VAL A 99 6.71 15.71 -5.22
C VAL A 99 7.47 17.02 -5.15
N VAL A 100 7.42 17.68 -4.00
CA VAL A 100 8.20 18.89 -3.71
C VAL A 100 9.45 18.50 -2.94
N ALA A 101 10.60 19.06 -3.28
CA ALA A 101 11.84 18.97 -2.52
C ALA A 101 12.26 20.36 -2.04
N ALA A 102 12.52 20.53 -0.73
CA ALA A 102 12.86 21.80 -0.13
C ALA A 102 13.90 21.67 0.99
N VAL A 103 14.48 22.78 1.42
CA VAL A 103 15.54 22.83 2.44
C VAL A 103 15.05 22.51 3.85
N SER A 104 13.74 22.55 4.10
CA SER A 104 13.14 22.15 5.37
C SER A 104 11.76 21.51 5.14
N GLN A 105 11.27 20.77 6.15
CA GLN A 105 9.94 20.15 6.09
C GLN A 105 8.84 21.20 5.98
N GLU A 106 8.99 22.32 6.68
CA GLU A 106 8.02 23.43 6.65
C GLU A 106 7.98 24.08 5.27
N ALA A 107 9.13 24.26 4.61
CA ALA A 107 9.19 24.79 3.25
C ALA A 107 8.53 23.81 2.26
N ALA A 108 8.81 22.52 2.38
CA ALA A 108 8.17 21.48 1.56
C ALA A 108 6.64 21.45 1.76
N ASP A 109 6.18 21.53 3.01
CA ASP A 109 4.75 21.56 3.34
C ASP A 109 4.04 22.81 2.82
N ARG A 110 4.68 24.00 2.90
CA ARG A 110 4.13 25.23 2.32
C ARG A 110 4.05 25.17 0.81
N ALA A 111 5.13 24.75 0.17
CA ALA A 111 5.19 24.67 -1.29
C ALA A 111 4.24 23.60 -1.87
N ALA A 112 4.05 22.47 -1.18
CA ALA A 112 3.11 21.45 -1.60
C ALA A 112 1.66 21.97 -1.73
N ARG A 113 1.26 22.94 -0.90
CA ARG A 113 -0.07 23.59 -0.98
C ARG A 113 -0.22 24.56 -2.17
N LEU A 114 0.88 24.97 -2.77
CA LEU A 114 0.90 25.83 -3.96
C LEU A 114 0.83 25.05 -5.27
N VAL A 115 0.99 23.74 -5.22
CA VAL A 115 0.77 22.88 -6.38
C VAL A 115 -0.72 22.72 -6.57
N THR A 116 -1.21 23.07 -7.76
CA THR A 116 -2.60 22.86 -8.17
C THR A 116 -2.66 21.97 -9.40
N TYR A 117 -3.83 21.46 -9.73
CA TYR A 117 -4.02 20.63 -10.90
C TYR A 117 -5.40 20.81 -11.51
N ASP A 118 -5.50 20.55 -12.80
CA ASP A 118 -6.75 20.46 -13.53
C ASP A 118 -7.09 18.99 -13.75
N ALA A 119 -8.32 18.61 -13.42
CA ALA A 119 -8.81 17.27 -13.68
C ALA A 119 -10.27 17.29 -14.12
N GLN A 120 -10.62 16.32 -14.94
CA GLN A 120 -12.01 16.05 -15.31
C GLN A 120 -12.52 14.92 -14.42
N PRO A 121 -13.49 15.18 -13.51
CA PRO A 121 -14.08 14.14 -12.70
C PRO A 121 -14.72 13.04 -13.53
N MET A 122 -14.60 11.80 -13.05
CA MET A 122 -15.22 10.61 -13.64
C MET A 122 -16.06 9.91 -12.57
N PRO A 123 -17.08 9.12 -12.96
CA PRO A 123 -17.86 8.34 -12.02
C PRO A 123 -16.98 7.43 -11.18
N ALA A 124 -17.24 7.35 -9.86
CA ALA A 124 -16.50 6.56 -8.91
C ALA A 124 -17.37 5.44 -8.34
N VAL A 125 -16.76 4.31 -7.99
CA VAL A 125 -17.40 3.20 -7.28
C VAL A 125 -16.57 2.85 -6.05
N PHE A 126 -17.26 2.60 -4.94
CA PHE A 126 -16.63 2.45 -3.62
C PHE A 126 -16.92 1.10 -2.95
N ASP A 127 -17.98 0.43 -3.34
CA ASP A 127 -18.34 -0.90 -2.83
C ASP A 127 -17.87 -1.99 -3.80
N PRO A 128 -17.19 -3.05 -3.33
CA PRO A 128 -16.65 -4.09 -4.19
C PRO A 128 -17.73 -4.96 -4.83
N GLU A 129 -18.92 -5.07 -4.24
CA GLU A 129 -20.06 -5.81 -4.83
C GLU A 129 -20.71 -4.98 -5.94
N GLU A 130 -20.93 -3.68 -5.68
CA GLU A 130 -21.43 -2.74 -6.68
C GLU A 130 -20.48 -2.60 -7.87
N ALA A 131 -19.16 -2.60 -7.62
CA ALA A 131 -18.14 -2.51 -8.66
C ALA A 131 -18.18 -3.66 -9.67
N LEU A 132 -18.79 -4.79 -9.31
CA LEU A 132 -18.92 -5.97 -10.17
C LEU A 132 -20.26 -6.04 -10.92
N LEU A 133 -21.14 -5.06 -10.76
CA LEU A 133 -22.37 -4.97 -11.54
C LEU A 133 -22.08 -4.62 -13.00
N PRO A 134 -22.91 -5.06 -13.96
CA PRO A 134 -22.66 -4.86 -15.38
C PRO A 134 -22.56 -3.39 -15.82
N ASP A 135 -23.27 -2.50 -15.12
CA ASP A 135 -23.36 -1.05 -15.38
C ASP A 135 -22.46 -0.21 -14.46
N ALA A 136 -21.63 -0.85 -13.62
CA ALA A 136 -20.73 -0.16 -12.73
C ALA A 136 -19.70 0.70 -13.49
N PRO A 137 -19.32 1.87 -12.94
CA PRO A 137 -18.20 2.65 -13.46
C PRO A 137 -16.93 1.82 -13.52
N LYS A 138 -16.25 1.80 -14.65
CA LYS A 138 -15.01 1.05 -14.85
C LYS A 138 -13.80 1.88 -14.47
N LEU A 139 -12.92 1.33 -13.62
CA LEU A 139 -11.63 1.91 -13.27
C LEU A 139 -10.53 1.52 -14.28
N TYR A 140 -10.71 0.38 -14.94
CA TYR A 140 -9.80 -0.16 -15.96
C TYR A 140 -10.61 -0.61 -17.18
N ASP A 141 -9.99 -0.60 -18.34
CA ASP A 141 -10.66 -0.95 -19.61
C ASP A 141 -11.26 -2.37 -19.57
N ASP A 142 -10.57 -3.29 -18.91
CA ASP A 142 -11.01 -4.68 -18.74
C ASP A 142 -12.09 -4.84 -17.66
N GLY A 143 -12.50 -3.75 -16.99
CA GLY A 143 -13.48 -3.75 -15.91
C GLY A 143 -12.86 -3.79 -14.52
N ASN A 144 -13.69 -4.08 -13.52
CA ASN A 144 -13.28 -3.97 -12.11
C ASN A 144 -12.93 -5.31 -11.45
N LEU A 145 -13.10 -6.44 -12.11
CA LEU A 145 -12.80 -7.75 -11.52
C LEU A 145 -11.29 -7.98 -11.48
N ILE A 146 -10.71 -8.09 -10.28
CA ILE A 146 -9.29 -8.44 -10.07
C ILE A 146 -9.08 -9.95 -10.15
N LEU A 147 -9.91 -10.71 -9.46
CA LEU A 147 -9.85 -12.17 -9.38
C LEU A 147 -11.18 -12.74 -8.92
N GLU A 148 -11.61 -13.82 -9.54
CA GLU A 148 -12.61 -14.72 -8.99
C GLU A 148 -11.90 -16.05 -8.65
N HIS A 149 -12.04 -16.50 -7.41
CA HIS A 149 -11.50 -17.78 -6.95
C HIS A 149 -12.60 -18.65 -6.38
N ARG A 150 -12.70 -19.88 -6.88
CA ARG A 150 -13.72 -20.85 -6.44
C ARG A 150 -13.06 -22.11 -5.89
N VAL A 151 -13.60 -22.58 -4.76
CA VAL A 151 -13.24 -23.86 -4.15
C VAL A 151 -14.51 -24.70 -4.03
N ARG A 152 -14.51 -25.90 -4.63
CA ARG A 152 -15.64 -26.82 -4.58
C ARG A 152 -15.18 -28.19 -4.14
N LYS A 153 -15.96 -28.78 -3.23
CA LYS A 153 -15.80 -30.15 -2.76
C LYS A 153 -17.19 -30.75 -2.54
N GLY A 154 -17.43 -31.95 -3.05
CA GLY A 154 -18.75 -32.59 -2.97
C GLY A 154 -19.85 -31.77 -3.67
N ARG A 155 -21.02 -31.67 -3.05
CA ARG A 155 -22.19 -30.90 -3.52
C ARG A 155 -22.83 -30.19 -2.32
N ALA A 156 -22.66 -28.86 -2.22
CA ALA A 156 -23.18 -28.08 -1.08
C ALA A 156 -24.69 -28.25 -0.89
N ALA A 157 -25.47 -28.25 -1.99
CA ALA A 157 -26.92 -28.46 -1.91
C ALA A 157 -27.27 -29.79 -1.20
N LYS A 158 -26.61 -30.91 -1.54
CA LYS A 158 -26.81 -32.18 -0.86
C LYS A 158 -26.51 -32.08 0.64
N GLY A 159 -25.41 -31.43 1.01
CA GLY A 159 -25.05 -31.28 2.41
C GLY A 159 -26.00 -30.39 3.20
N PHE A 160 -26.67 -29.41 2.55
CA PHE A 160 -27.73 -28.65 3.17
C PHE A 160 -29.03 -29.44 3.32
N ASP A 161 -29.37 -30.33 2.36
CA ASP A 161 -30.53 -31.23 2.48
C ASP A 161 -30.33 -32.23 3.63
N GLU A 162 -29.11 -32.60 3.95
CA GLU A 162 -28.75 -33.51 5.06
C GLU A 162 -28.61 -32.79 6.43
N ALA A 163 -28.65 -31.47 6.46
CA ALA A 163 -28.47 -30.70 7.69
C ALA A 163 -29.74 -30.64 8.53
N ASP A 164 -29.60 -30.79 9.84
CA ASP A 164 -30.68 -30.55 10.80
C ASP A 164 -30.82 -29.05 11.13
N ILE A 165 -29.73 -28.30 11.00
CA ILE A 165 -29.63 -26.88 11.33
C ILE A 165 -28.88 -26.17 10.22
N ILE A 166 -29.43 -25.06 9.74
CA ILE A 166 -28.78 -24.18 8.78
C ILE A 166 -28.65 -22.79 9.42
N VAL A 167 -27.44 -22.24 9.36
CA VAL A 167 -27.14 -20.88 9.83
C VAL A 167 -26.63 -20.07 8.67
N GLU A 168 -27.25 -18.92 8.45
CA GLU A 168 -26.83 -17.93 7.45
C GLU A 168 -26.45 -16.63 8.16
N ARG A 169 -25.31 -16.05 7.81
CA ARG A 169 -24.82 -14.79 8.38
C ARG A 169 -24.11 -13.98 7.31
N GLU A 170 -24.21 -12.67 7.45
CA GLU A 170 -23.43 -11.68 6.73
C GLU A 170 -22.37 -11.11 7.67
N PHE A 171 -21.16 -10.96 7.14
CA PHE A 171 -20.04 -10.36 7.86
C PHE A 171 -19.40 -9.27 7.02
N ARG A 172 -19.10 -8.14 7.65
CA ARG A 172 -18.31 -7.07 7.05
C ARG A 172 -17.10 -6.77 7.93
N THR A 173 -15.93 -6.70 7.30
CA THR A 173 -14.71 -6.29 7.99
C THR A 173 -14.28 -4.92 7.50
N GLN A 174 -13.84 -4.07 8.44
CA GLN A 174 -13.38 -2.74 8.10
C GLN A 174 -11.94 -2.74 7.60
N ARG A 175 -11.55 -1.62 7.00
CA ARG A 175 -10.17 -1.29 6.69
C ARG A 175 -9.40 -1.00 7.97
N VAL A 176 -8.17 -1.49 8.04
CA VAL A 176 -7.29 -1.27 9.18
C VAL A 176 -5.88 -0.99 8.67
N ILE A 177 -5.28 0.11 9.14
CA ILE A 177 -3.86 0.37 8.90
C ILE A 177 -3.00 -0.55 9.77
N PRO A 178 -1.78 -0.89 9.35
CA PRO A 178 -0.84 -1.66 10.16
C PRO A 178 -0.47 -1.01 11.49
N GLY A 179 -0.47 0.33 11.56
CA GLY A 179 -0.31 1.10 12.80
C GLY A 179 1.06 0.96 13.45
N ALA A 180 2.14 0.89 12.67
CA ALA A 180 3.49 0.92 13.21
C ALA A 180 3.76 2.26 13.95
N ILE A 181 4.45 2.21 15.10
CA ILE A 181 4.82 3.42 15.86
C ILE A 181 5.84 4.25 15.06
N GLU A 182 6.81 3.59 14.42
CA GLU A 182 7.71 4.27 13.49
C GLU A 182 6.94 4.65 12.22
N PRO A 183 6.89 5.96 11.85
CA PRO A 183 6.27 6.37 10.59
C PRO A 183 7.02 5.81 9.38
N GLU A 184 6.37 5.76 8.23
CA GLU A 184 7.01 5.48 6.96
C GLU A 184 8.02 6.60 6.66
N SER A 185 9.28 6.21 6.48
CA SER A 185 10.36 7.15 6.20
C SER A 185 11.40 6.54 5.28
N VAL A 186 11.95 7.34 4.40
CA VAL A 186 13.05 6.96 3.52
C VAL A 186 14.03 8.12 3.37
N VAL A 187 15.32 7.78 3.27
CA VAL A 187 16.36 8.72 2.86
C VAL A 187 17.07 8.14 1.65
N VAL A 188 17.23 8.95 0.61
CA VAL A 188 18.03 8.60 -0.56
C VAL A 188 19.17 9.59 -0.68
N SER A 189 20.40 9.08 -0.80
CA SER A 189 21.60 9.89 -0.91
C SER A 189 22.41 9.46 -2.14
N PRO A 190 22.66 10.37 -3.09
CA PRO A 190 23.64 10.13 -4.15
C PRO A 190 25.04 10.12 -3.52
N GLN A 191 25.78 9.02 -3.67
CA GLN A 191 27.15 8.87 -3.14
C GLN A 191 27.96 7.98 -4.08
N ASP A 192 29.16 8.41 -4.44
CA ASP A 192 30.13 7.62 -5.20
C ASP A 192 29.56 7.02 -6.51
N GLY A 193 28.66 7.73 -7.20
CA GLY A 193 28.00 7.26 -8.42
C GLY A 193 26.87 6.26 -8.18
N GLU A 194 26.52 5.96 -6.94
CA GLU A 194 25.38 5.11 -6.54
C GLU A 194 24.26 5.93 -5.89
N LEU A 195 23.04 5.47 -5.98
CA LEU A 195 21.93 5.90 -5.12
C LEU A 195 21.87 4.99 -3.89
N ARG A 196 22.16 5.52 -2.72
CA ARG A 196 22.02 4.81 -1.44
C ARG A 196 20.67 5.12 -0.82
N VAL A 197 19.84 4.09 -0.69
CA VAL A 197 18.48 4.15 -0.15
C VAL A 197 18.47 3.58 1.25
N TYR A 198 18.07 4.35 2.23
CA TYR A 198 17.89 3.94 3.61
C TYR A 198 16.38 3.88 3.89
N CYS A 199 15.85 2.69 4.02
CA CYS A 199 14.41 2.46 4.11
C CYS A 199 14.09 1.27 5.02
N PRO A 200 13.23 1.43 6.05
CA PRO A 200 12.69 0.30 6.78
C PRO A 200 11.71 -0.46 5.89
N CYS A 201 12.11 -1.62 5.42
CA CYS A 201 11.33 -2.43 4.49
C CYS A 201 11.57 -3.92 4.70
N LYS A 202 10.60 -4.74 4.36
CA LYS A 202 10.72 -6.21 4.42
C LYS A 202 11.50 -6.76 3.22
N ALA A 203 11.39 -6.10 2.06
CA ALA A 203 11.87 -6.59 0.78
C ALA A 203 12.87 -5.60 0.12
N PRO A 204 14.11 -5.47 0.62
CA PRO A 204 15.07 -4.48 0.11
C PRO A 204 15.40 -4.67 -1.37
N PHE A 205 15.42 -5.89 -1.88
CA PHE A 205 15.67 -6.14 -3.30
C PHE A 205 14.53 -5.64 -4.20
N ASN A 206 13.31 -5.68 -3.71
CA ASN A 206 12.16 -5.13 -4.43
C ASN A 206 12.22 -3.61 -4.49
N ILE A 207 12.54 -2.94 -3.37
CA ILE A 207 12.78 -1.49 -3.34
C ILE A 207 13.90 -1.11 -4.33
N ARG A 208 15.00 -1.87 -4.33
CA ARG A 208 16.10 -1.68 -5.26
C ARG A 208 15.65 -1.72 -6.72
N ARG A 209 14.83 -2.71 -7.06
CA ARG A 209 14.28 -2.89 -8.41
C ARG A 209 13.40 -1.70 -8.83
N ILE A 210 12.51 -1.25 -7.92
CA ILE A 210 11.60 -0.13 -8.18
C ILE A 210 12.39 1.16 -8.38
N VAL A 211 13.32 1.48 -7.47
CA VAL A 211 14.14 2.70 -7.55
C VAL A 211 14.99 2.71 -8.81
N ALA A 212 15.66 1.60 -9.11
CA ALA A 212 16.48 1.48 -10.32
C ALA A 212 15.63 1.68 -11.58
N ALA A 213 14.46 1.04 -11.66
CA ALA A 213 13.54 1.17 -12.79
C ALA A 213 12.99 2.60 -12.93
N ALA A 214 12.62 3.25 -11.82
CA ALA A 214 12.11 4.62 -11.81
C ALA A 214 13.16 5.64 -12.25
N CYS A 215 14.39 5.48 -11.77
CA CYS A 215 15.50 6.39 -12.08
C CYS A 215 16.18 6.08 -13.43
N GLY A 216 15.76 5.05 -14.17
CA GLY A 216 16.42 4.63 -15.42
C GLY A 216 17.86 4.13 -15.18
N LEU A 217 18.15 3.58 -14.00
CA LEU A 217 19.48 3.14 -13.60
C LEU A 217 19.60 1.62 -13.62
N PRO A 218 20.82 1.07 -13.81
CA PRO A 218 21.04 -0.35 -13.60
C PRO A 218 20.92 -0.70 -12.10
N MET A 219 20.50 -1.93 -11.80
CA MET A 219 20.38 -2.43 -10.42
C MET A 219 21.67 -2.25 -9.61
N SER A 220 22.84 -2.33 -10.25
CA SER A 220 24.16 -2.16 -9.61
C SER A 220 24.39 -0.74 -9.08
N ALA A 221 23.74 0.27 -9.65
CA ALA A 221 23.85 1.66 -9.23
C ALA A 221 22.91 2.03 -8.06
N VAL A 222 22.14 1.08 -7.53
CA VAL A 222 21.24 1.31 -6.39
C VAL A 222 21.57 0.35 -5.27
N ARG A 223 21.79 0.89 -4.06
CA ARG A 223 22.02 0.11 -2.83
C ARG A 223 20.96 0.43 -1.81
N VAL A 224 20.26 -0.59 -1.33
CA VAL A 224 19.25 -0.44 -0.27
C VAL A 224 19.80 -0.96 1.05
N THR A 225 19.74 -0.13 2.07
CA THR A 225 20.14 -0.45 3.44
C THR A 225 18.92 -0.30 4.35
N GLN A 226 18.64 -1.33 5.11
CA GLN A 226 17.60 -1.28 6.13
C GLN A 226 18.19 -0.79 7.45
N PRO A 227 17.76 0.40 7.94
CA PRO A 227 18.11 0.87 9.29
C PRO A 227 17.28 0.13 10.33
N GLY A 228 17.24 0.63 11.57
CA GLY A 228 16.31 0.14 12.57
C GLY A 228 14.87 0.16 12.05
N MET A 229 14.06 -0.83 12.42
CA MET A 229 12.64 -0.88 12.08
C MET A 229 11.80 -0.90 13.35
N GLY A 230 10.91 0.07 13.49
CA GLY A 230 10.00 0.27 14.63
C GLY A 230 8.60 -0.26 14.39
N GLY A 231 8.48 -1.40 13.72
CA GLY A 231 7.24 -2.06 13.34
C GLY A 231 6.98 -1.98 11.84
N SER A 232 6.28 -2.97 11.30
CA SER A 232 5.83 -3.03 9.92
C SER A 232 4.41 -3.60 9.80
N PHE A 233 4.14 -4.74 10.43
CA PHE A 233 2.85 -5.43 10.43
C PHE A 233 2.24 -5.61 9.03
N GLY A 234 3.12 -5.66 7.99
CA GLY A 234 2.77 -5.75 6.58
C GLY A 234 2.68 -4.40 5.84
N GLY A 235 2.75 -3.25 6.51
CA GLY A 235 2.63 -1.93 5.89
C GLY A 235 3.84 -1.51 5.08
N LYS A 236 5.05 -1.77 5.60
CA LYS A 236 6.30 -1.33 4.98
C LYS A 236 6.81 -2.26 3.87
N ASP A 237 5.90 -2.85 3.10
CA ASP A 237 6.19 -3.69 1.93
C ASP A 237 5.96 -2.92 0.63
N ASP A 238 4.71 -2.53 0.38
CA ASP A 238 4.29 -1.94 -0.91
C ASP A 238 4.53 -0.41 -0.93
N ASP A 239 4.28 0.30 0.18
CA ASP A 239 4.42 1.76 0.26
C ASP A 239 5.86 2.23 0.16
N ALA A 240 6.78 1.49 0.78
CA ALA A 240 8.20 1.81 0.82
C ALA A 240 8.81 1.99 -0.58
N GLY A 241 8.33 1.23 -1.57
CA GLY A 241 8.80 1.30 -2.96
C GLY A 241 8.49 2.62 -3.64
N ALA A 242 7.26 3.07 -3.54
CA ALA A 242 6.83 4.33 -4.14
C ALA A 242 7.48 5.54 -3.46
N MET A 243 7.55 5.54 -2.11
CA MET A 243 8.25 6.57 -1.35
C MET A 243 9.73 6.66 -1.72
N ALA A 244 10.42 5.51 -1.77
CA ALA A 244 11.84 5.45 -2.12
C ALA A 244 12.08 5.96 -3.55
N ALA A 245 11.23 5.61 -4.50
CA ALA A 245 11.32 6.08 -5.87
C ALA A 245 11.12 7.60 -5.97
N ARG A 246 10.14 8.16 -5.27
CA ARG A 246 9.89 9.61 -5.23
C ARG A 246 11.07 10.39 -4.64
N ALA A 247 11.60 9.93 -3.51
CA ALA A 247 12.78 10.53 -2.90
C ALA A 247 14.02 10.37 -3.80
N ALA A 248 14.15 9.24 -4.51
CA ALA A 248 15.25 8.97 -5.44
C ALA A 248 15.20 9.88 -6.68
N ILE A 249 14.01 10.12 -7.23
CA ILE A 249 13.81 11.07 -8.35
C ILE A 249 14.26 12.47 -7.92
N ALA A 250 13.82 12.95 -6.75
CA ALA A 250 14.24 14.23 -6.22
C ALA A 250 15.77 14.27 -5.97
N ALA A 251 16.35 13.21 -5.42
CA ALA A 251 17.78 13.13 -5.17
C ALA A 251 18.61 13.09 -6.47
N LEU A 252 18.12 12.40 -7.49
CA LEU A 252 18.75 12.35 -8.81
C LEU A 252 18.79 13.72 -9.49
N HIS A 253 17.67 14.44 -9.48
CA HIS A 253 17.57 15.76 -10.11
C HIS A 253 18.33 16.86 -9.35
N THR A 254 18.39 16.79 -8.01
CA THR A 254 19.06 17.81 -7.20
C THR A 254 20.52 17.52 -6.93
N GLY A 255 20.98 16.27 -7.12
CA GLY A 255 22.30 15.83 -6.69
C GLY A 255 22.50 15.83 -5.16
N ARG A 256 21.44 15.98 -4.37
CA ARG A 256 21.46 16.14 -2.91
C ARG A 256 20.75 14.98 -2.22
N PRO A 257 21.11 14.65 -0.96
CA PRO A 257 20.32 13.72 -0.18
C PRO A 257 18.88 14.21 0.00
N CYS A 258 17.91 13.32 -0.15
CA CYS A 258 16.48 13.63 -0.01
C CYS A 258 15.84 12.69 1.01
N ARG A 259 15.01 13.25 1.90
CA ARG A 259 14.23 12.53 2.89
C ARG A 259 12.74 12.70 2.60
N MET A 260 11.99 11.60 2.64
CA MET A 260 10.54 11.60 2.70
C MET A 260 10.10 10.91 3.99
N THR A 261 9.28 11.57 4.78
CA THR A 261 8.67 10.98 5.98
C THR A 261 7.19 11.33 5.98
N TRP A 262 6.34 10.32 6.04
CA TRP A 262 4.90 10.53 6.10
C TRP A 262 4.46 10.87 7.52
N ARG A 263 3.50 11.76 7.61
CA ARG A 263 2.70 11.94 8.82
C ARG A 263 1.61 10.87 8.88
N SER A 264 1.03 10.63 10.04
CA SER A 264 -0.07 9.68 10.20
C SER A 264 -1.24 9.94 9.24
N SER A 265 -1.54 11.20 8.93
CA SER A 265 -2.55 11.57 7.93
C SER A 265 -2.20 11.12 6.51
N GLU A 266 -0.91 11.10 6.14
CA GLU A 266 -0.47 10.59 4.83
C GLU A 266 -0.48 9.07 4.79
N THR A 267 -0.09 8.41 5.88
CA THR A 267 -0.24 6.95 6.03
C THR A 267 -1.72 6.55 5.93
N LEU A 268 -2.62 7.32 6.55
CA LEU A 268 -4.07 7.12 6.41
C LEU A 268 -4.56 7.40 4.98
N LEU A 269 -4.00 8.38 4.31
CA LEU A 269 -4.40 8.76 2.95
C LEU A 269 -3.85 7.81 1.90
N GLU A 270 -2.56 7.49 1.91
CA GLU A 270 -1.88 6.76 0.84
C GLU A 270 -1.40 5.36 1.23
N GLY A 271 -1.15 5.09 2.52
CA GLY A 271 -0.57 3.82 2.99
C GLY A 271 -1.46 2.61 2.77
N VAL A 272 -0.87 1.42 2.67
CA VAL A 272 -1.62 0.16 2.52
C VAL A 272 -2.46 -0.18 3.74
N LYS A 273 -3.58 -0.84 3.51
CA LYS A 273 -4.51 -1.28 4.54
C LYS A 273 -4.91 -2.73 4.36
N ARG A 274 -5.45 -3.34 5.41
CA ARG A 274 -6.08 -4.64 5.29
C ARG A 274 -7.28 -4.54 4.35
N HIS A 275 -7.40 -5.48 3.42
CA HIS A 275 -8.55 -5.56 2.53
C HIS A 275 -9.84 -5.72 3.36
N PRO A 276 -10.85 -4.89 3.17
CA PRO A 276 -12.19 -5.15 3.68
C PRO A 276 -12.83 -6.33 2.95
N PHE A 277 -13.64 -7.06 3.68
CA PHE A 277 -14.42 -8.17 3.15
C PHE A 277 -15.90 -7.95 3.43
N HIS A 278 -16.74 -8.28 2.44
CA HIS A 278 -18.16 -8.49 2.59
C HIS A 278 -18.43 -9.97 2.30
N ILE A 279 -18.89 -10.71 3.30
CA ILE A 279 -18.97 -12.17 3.26
C ILE A 279 -20.38 -12.61 3.62
N TYR A 280 -20.98 -13.40 2.74
CA TYR A 280 -22.19 -14.17 2.99
C TYR A 280 -21.77 -15.61 3.29
N TYR A 281 -22.08 -16.06 4.49
CA TYR A 281 -21.64 -17.37 4.99
C TYR A 281 -22.84 -18.20 5.37
N LYS A 282 -22.96 -19.41 4.79
CA LYS A 282 -24.01 -20.37 5.07
C LYS A 282 -23.36 -21.68 5.51
N ALA A 283 -23.79 -22.21 6.65
CA ALA A 283 -23.30 -23.47 7.20
C ALA A 283 -24.46 -24.39 7.57
N GLY A 284 -24.35 -25.65 7.20
CA GLY A 284 -25.25 -26.73 7.59
C GLY A 284 -24.58 -27.65 8.60
N ALA A 285 -25.31 -28.07 9.62
CA ALA A 285 -24.83 -29.00 10.65
C ALA A 285 -25.92 -29.99 11.07
N LYS A 286 -25.50 -31.14 11.56
CA LYS A 286 -26.34 -32.09 12.30
C LYS A 286 -26.46 -31.68 13.76
N ARG A 287 -27.44 -32.24 14.47
CA ARG A 287 -27.63 -31.97 15.90
C ARG A 287 -26.46 -32.39 16.78
N ASP A 288 -25.65 -33.32 16.34
CA ASP A 288 -24.42 -33.77 17.01
C ASP A 288 -23.23 -32.84 16.79
N GLY A 289 -23.39 -31.77 16.01
CA GLY A 289 -22.35 -30.79 15.69
C GLY A 289 -21.54 -31.12 14.43
N THR A 290 -21.83 -32.22 13.74
CA THR A 290 -21.14 -32.56 12.48
C THR A 290 -21.53 -31.57 11.38
N LEU A 291 -20.54 -30.89 10.78
CA LEU A 291 -20.74 -29.98 9.66
C LEU A 291 -21.02 -30.76 8.39
N THR A 292 -22.14 -30.49 7.73
CA THR A 292 -22.56 -31.15 6.49
C THR A 292 -22.19 -30.35 5.26
N ALA A 293 -22.37 -29.03 5.29
CA ALA A 293 -22.04 -28.14 4.18
C ALA A 293 -21.56 -26.77 4.64
N ILE A 294 -20.71 -26.15 3.80
CA ILE A 294 -20.38 -24.73 3.89
C ILE A 294 -20.50 -24.12 2.49
N GLU A 295 -21.21 -23.00 2.39
CA GLU A 295 -21.26 -22.14 1.22
C GLU A 295 -20.81 -20.73 1.62
N VAL A 296 -19.87 -20.17 0.86
CA VAL A 296 -19.36 -18.80 1.09
C VAL A 296 -19.36 -18.03 -0.22
N ARG A 297 -19.95 -16.85 -0.19
CA ARG A 297 -19.78 -15.82 -1.21
C ARG A 297 -19.09 -14.62 -0.55
N GLY A 298 -17.93 -14.24 -1.05
CA GLY A 298 -17.17 -13.14 -0.49
C GLY A 298 -16.74 -12.14 -1.56
N PHE A 299 -16.84 -10.87 -1.20
CA PHE A 299 -16.35 -9.75 -1.99
C PHE A 299 -15.20 -9.09 -1.22
N VAL A 300 -14.09 -8.89 -1.92
CA VAL A 300 -12.85 -8.32 -1.37
C VAL A 300 -12.65 -6.98 -2.03
N ASP A 301 -12.58 -5.94 -1.22
CA ASP A 301 -12.25 -4.62 -1.73
C ASP A 301 -10.73 -4.53 -1.98
N GLY A 302 -10.36 -4.53 -3.26
CA GLY A 302 -8.98 -4.43 -3.71
C GLY A 302 -8.43 -3.01 -3.72
N GLY A 303 -9.32 -2.01 -3.58
CA GLY A 303 -8.94 -0.61 -3.80
C GLY A 303 -8.61 -0.31 -5.27
N ALA A 304 -7.96 0.81 -5.51
CA ALA A 304 -7.69 1.29 -6.87
C ALA A 304 -6.56 0.55 -7.59
N TYR A 305 -5.73 -0.20 -6.88
CA TYR A 305 -4.56 -0.88 -7.43
C TYR A 305 -4.45 -2.32 -6.94
N LEU A 306 -3.74 -3.14 -7.71
CA LEU A 306 -3.68 -4.58 -7.49
C LEU A 306 -3.19 -4.99 -6.09
N SER A 307 -2.13 -4.35 -5.58
CA SER A 307 -1.50 -4.69 -4.29
C SER A 307 -1.40 -6.21 -4.07
N LYS A 308 -1.84 -6.70 -2.91
CA LYS A 308 -1.87 -8.14 -2.58
C LYS A 308 -3.22 -8.81 -2.85
N SER A 309 -4.14 -8.12 -3.55
CA SER A 309 -5.54 -8.55 -3.70
C SER A 309 -5.69 -9.96 -4.27
N LYS A 310 -4.90 -10.33 -5.30
CA LYS A 310 -4.96 -11.70 -5.86
C LYS A 310 -4.60 -12.76 -4.83
N THR A 311 -3.50 -12.57 -4.09
CA THR A 311 -3.05 -13.52 -3.07
C THR A 311 -4.03 -13.58 -1.90
N THR A 312 -4.53 -12.42 -1.45
CA THR A 312 -5.50 -12.35 -0.35
C THR A 312 -6.79 -13.08 -0.70
N THR A 313 -7.32 -12.84 -1.91
CA THR A 313 -8.56 -13.48 -2.40
C THR A 313 -8.39 -14.99 -2.55
N TRP A 314 -7.28 -15.44 -3.14
CA TRP A 314 -6.98 -16.85 -3.26
C TRP A 314 -6.90 -17.54 -1.89
N ARG A 315 -6.15 -16.96 -0.94
CA ARG A 315 -6.01 -17.51 0.41
C ARG A 315 -7.34 -17.55 1.16
N SER A 316 -8.11 -16.47 1.11
CA SER A 316 -9.41 -16.43 1.77
C SER A 316 -10.37 -17.51 1.25
N GLY A 317 -10.29 -17.84 -0.03
CA GLY A 317 -11.08 -18.94 -0.61
C GLY A 317 -10.68 -20.31 -0.08
N ILE A 318 -9.37 -20.59 0.04
CA ILE A 318 -8.88 -21.89 0.52
C ILE A 318 -9.13 -22.04 2.04
N GLU A 319 -8.99 -20.95 2.79
CA GLU A 319 -9.06 -20.94 4.25
C GLU A 319 -10.49 -20.71 4.77
N ALA A 320 -11.48 -20.53 3.88
CA ALA A 320 -12.86 -20.16 4.25
C ALA A 320 -13.56 -21.18 5.15
N THR A 321 -13.17 -22.44 5.09
CA THR A 321 -13.74 -23.49 5.95
C THR A 321 -13.07 -23.60 7.31
N GLY A 322 -11.98 -22.83 7.53
CA GLY A 322 -11.18 -22.93 8.75
C GLY A 322 -10.57 -24.32 8.96
N PRO A 323 -10.33 -24.72 10.21
CA PRO A 323 -9.73 -26.02 10.54
C PRO A 323 -10.73 -27.18 10.54
N TYR A 324 -11.96 -26.95 10.09
CA TYR A 324 -13.04 -27.93 10.21
C TYR A 324 -13.04 -28.93 9.06
N ARG A 325 -13.44 -30.16 9.40
CA ARG A 325 -13.72 -31.19 8.41
C ARG A 325 -15.16 -31.00 7.89
N VAL A 326 -15.29 -30.63 6.63
CA VAL A 326 -16.58 -30.46 5.96
C VAL A 326 -16.56 -31.27 4.69
N GLU A 327 -17.65 -32.03 4.43
CA GLU A 327 -17.72 -32.92 3.26
C GLU A 327 -18.13 -32.15 2.01
N HIS A 328 -19.05 -31.19 2.13
CA HIS A 328 -19.59 -30.45 1.01
C HIS A 328 -19.26 -28.94 1.15
N VAL A 329 -18.56 -28.39 0.18
CA VAL A 329 -18.09 -27.00 0.21
C VAL A 329 -18.32 -26.35 -1.16
N ASP A 330 -18.85 -25.13 -1.16
CA ASP A 330 -18.86 -24.22 -2.33
C ASP A 330 -18.46 -22.81 -1.87
N VAL A 331 -17.25 -22.40 -2.22
CA VAL A 331 -16.71 -21.09 -1.88
C VAL A 331 -16.46 -20.31 -3.17
N CYS A 332 -16.93 -19.07 -3.22
CA CYS A 332 -16.65 -18.14 -4.30
C CYS A 332 -16.20 -16.80 -3.69
N MET A 333 -14.94 -16.44 -3.90
CA MET A 333 -14.37 -15.17 -3.50
C MET A 333 -14.07 -14.33 -4.73
N LYS A 334 -14.51 -13.06 -4.72
CA LYS A 334 -14.26 -12.11 -5.81
C LYS A 334 -13.57 -10.87 -5.25
N ALA A 335 -12.47 -10.46 -5.85
CA ALA A 335 -11.86 -9.16 -5.58
C ALA A 335 -12.21 -8.18 -6.68
N ALA A 336 -12.53 -6.96 -6.29
CA ALA A 336 -12.86 -5.87 -7.20
C ALA A 336 -11.97 -4.66 -6.99
N TYR A 337 -11.67 -3.95 -8.07
CA TYR A 337 -11.17 -2.59 -8.02
C TYR A 337 -12.26 -1.64 -7.57
N THR A 338 -11.91 -0.69 -6.70
CA THR A 338 -12.75 0.41 -6.24
C THR A 338 -11.95 1.71 -6.22
N CYS A 339 -12.61 2.87 -6.21
CA CYS A 339 -11.93 4.16 -6.14
C CYS A 339 -11.37 4.48 -4.75
N LEU A 340 -11.41 3.52 -3.86
CA LEU A 340 -10.88 3.65 -2.52
C LEU A 340 -9.47 3.10 -2.50
N LEU A 341 -8.46 3.98 -2.47
CA LEU A 341 -7.23 3.54 -1.87
C LEU A 341 -7.44 3.45 -0.37
N TYR A 342 -8.11 4.43 0.24
CA TYR A 342 -8.25 4.50 1.68
C TYR A 342 -9.12 5.68 2.11
N THR A 343 -10.37 5.48 2.37
CA THR A 343 -11.13 6.44 3.15
C THR A 343 -11.57 5.80 4.44
N SER A 344 -10.94 6.14 5.53
CA SER A 344 -11.70 6.24 6.74
C SER A 344 -12.23 7.66 6.79
N ASP A 345 -13.48 7.87 6.58
CA ASP A 345 -14.21 8.98 7.17
C ASP A 345 -14.32 8.72 8.68
N ALA A 346 -13.19 8.83 9.35
CA ALA A 346 -13.14 8.88 10.80
C ALA A 346 -13.00 10.33 11.28
N ALA A 347 -13.38 11.29 10.43
CA ALA A 347 -13.26 12.72 10.74
C ALA A 347 -14.60 13.46 10.69
N ASP A 348 -15.71 12.77 10.49
CA ASP A 348 -17.05 13.38 10.44
C ASP A 348 -18.00 12.79 11.50
N ASP A 349 -17.47 12.40 12.67
CA ASP A 349 -18.27 12.16 13.88
C ASP A 349 -17.80 13.05 15.03
#